data_5d23f294e1a299a876234c71880b3899
#
_entry.id   5d23f294e1a299a876234c71880b3899
#
_cell.length_a   1.000
_cell.length_b   1.000
_cell.length_c   1.000
_cell.angle_alpha   90.00
_cell.angle_beta   90.00
_cell.angle_gamma   90.00
#
_symmetry.space_group_name_H-M   'P 1'
#
loop_
_entity.id
_entity.type
_entity.pdbx_description
1 polymer ?
#
loop_
_entity_poly.entity_id
_entity_poly.type
_entity_poly.pdbx_seq_one_letter_code
_entity_poly.pdbx_strand_id
1 'polypeptide(L)'
;KTADSIIKNYSAMLNEMHSEQEELLSPSQFKLAKTRILIRIALYRSIKNHTKGEDALAHTKKYFYAKVKAASKLVKFAGKSELGCTLFRKAFSYGLRADTWISAIKKNDKESLVFDITKCLYKDLCDFYKCPELCMMFCDGDWLAFGDMEKLKFERKYTLGYGDELCDFKFTKQSR
;
A
#
# COMPACT_ATOMS: atom_id res chain seq x y z
N LYS A 1 13.97 21.90 -18.45
CA LYS A 1 12.64 22.07 -19.09
C LYS A 1 11.68 20.91 -18.85
N THR A 2 12.07 19.65 -19.10
CA THR A 2 11.16 18.50 -18.90
C THR A 2 10.89 18.21 -17.43
N ALA A 3 11.92 18.23 -16.57
CA ALA A 3 11.75 17.99 -15.13
C ALA A 3 10.87 19.06 -14.46
N ASP A 4 11.09 20.32 -14.76
CA ASP A 4 10.31 21.43 -14.20
C ASP A 4 8.84 21.35 -14.63
N SER A 5 8.57 20.93 -15.88
CA SER A 5 7.21 20.70 -16.38
C SER A 5 6.54 19.54 -15.66
N ILE A 6 7.24 18.45 -15.41
CA ILE A 6 6.73 17.29 -14.62
C ILE A 6 6.40 17.74 -13.20
N ILE A 7 7.28 18.49 -12.54
CA ILE A 7 7.07 18.96 -11.17
C ILE A 7 5.86 19.90 -11.08
N LYS A 8 5.74 20.83 -12.02
CA LYS A 8 4.60 21.74 -12.07
C LYS A 8 3.29 20.99 -12.28
N ASN A 9 3.27 20.04 -13.20
CA ASN A 9 2.10 19.21 -13.48
C ASN A 9 1.73 18.32 -12.28
N TYR A 10 2.73 17.72 -11.63
CA TYR A 10 2.54 16.96 -10.40
C TYR A 10 1.87 17.77 -9.29
N SER A 11 2.35 18.98 -9.03
CA SER A 11 1.83 19.83 -7.95
C SER A 11 0.39 20.27 -8.23
N ALA A 12 0.08 20.67 -9.48
CA ALA A 12 -1.27 21.04 -9.88
C ALA A 12 -2.24 19.86 -9.74
N MET A 13 -1.86 18.71 -10.29
CA MET A 13 -2.67 17.49 -10.25
C MET A 13 -2.90 16.99 -8.81
N LEU A 14 -1.87 17.05 -7.95
CA LEU A 14 -2.00 16.63 -6.57
C LEU A 14 -2.96 17.54 -5.79
N ASN A 15 -2.92 18.85 -6.00
CA ASN A 15 -3.84 19.79 -5.37
C ASN A 15 -5.29 19.54 -5.80
N GLU A 16 -5.52 19.32 -7.10
CA GLU A 16 -6.84 18.96 -7.63
C GLU A 16 -7.37 17.67 -6.98
N MET A 17 -6.56 16.62 -6.97
CA MET A 17 -6.91 15.34 -6.32
C MET A 17 -7.20 15.49 -4.83
N HIS A 18 -6.47 16.36 -4.13
CA HIS A 18 -6.73 16.62 -2.71
C HIS A 18 -8.10 17.27 -2.51
N SER A 19 -8.42 18.33 -3.25
CA SER A 19 -9.73 19.01 -3.15
C SER A 19 -10.88 18.05 -3.47
N GLU A 20 -10.75 17.27 -4.54
CA GLU A 20 -11.78 16.31 -4.96
C GLU A 20 -12.01 15.22 -3.91
N GLN A 21 -10.94 14.63 -3.37
CA GLN A 21 -11.07 13.50 -2.45
C GLN A 21 -11.38 13.92 -1.00
N GLU A 22 -11.12 15.16 -0.62
CA GLU A 22 -11.50 15.68 0.71
C GLU A 22 -13.03 15.73 0.89
N GLU A 23 -13.77 15.93 -0.21
CA GLU A 23 -15.24 15.92 -0.19
C GLU A 23 -15.84 14.51 -0.26
N LEU A 24 -15.11 13.54 -0.84
CA LEU A 24 -15.62 12.19 -1.12
C LEU A 24 -15.27 11.15 -0.04
N LEU A 25 -14.19 11.38 0.68
CA LEU A 25 -13.64 10.40 1.63
C LEU A 25 -13.89 10.82 3.08
N SER A 26 -13.98 9.83 3.95
CA SER A 26 -13.95 10.11 5.40
C SER A 26 -12.59 10.72 5.80
N PRO A 27 -12.49 11.40 6.96
CA PRO A 27 -11.23 11.99 7.42
C PRO A 27 -10.07 10.99 7.52
N SER A 28 -10.33 9.74 7.92
CA SER A 28 -9.32 8.68 8.01
C SER A 28 -8.91 8.18 6.64
N GLN A 29 -9.84 7.97 5.74
CA GLN A 29 -9.58 7.61 4.34
C GLN A 29 -8.80 8.71 3.63
N PHE A 30 -9.21 9.97 3.77
CA PHE A 30 -8.52 11.11 3.16
C PHE A 30 -7.09 11.25 3.67
N LYS A 31 -6.87 11.09 4.98
CA LYS A 31 -5.51 11.10 5.56
C LYS A 31 -4.61 10.04 4.92
N LEU A 32 -5.10 8.82 4.75
CA LEU A 32 -4.35 7.75 4.09
C LEU A 32 -4.14 8.06 2.59
N ALA A 33 -5.19 8.46 1.89
CA ALA A 33 -5.15 8.82 0.47
C ALA A 33 -4.11 9.91 0.22
N LYS A 34 -4.21 11.04 0.93
CA LYS A 34 -3.32 12.19 0.82
C LYS A 34 -1.85 11.84 1.02
N THR A 35 -1.54 11.03 2.04
CA THR A 35 -0.15 10.76 2.43
C THR A 35 0.48 9.58 1.71
N ARG A 36 -0.34 8.66 1.17
CA ARG A 36 0.17 7.40 0.62
C ARG A 36 -0.25 7.07 -0.80
N ILE A 37 -1.42 7.47 -1.25
CA ILE A 37 -1.97 7.01 -2.52
C ILE A 37 -1.86 8.11 -3.58
N LEU A 38 -2.50 9.26 -3.36
CA LEU A 38 -2.62 10.34 -4.34
C LEU A 38 -1.28 10.87 -4.81
N ILE A 39 -0.29 10.97 -3.91
CA ILE A 39 1.07 11.39 -4.27
C ILE A 39 1.74 10.45 -5.30
N ARG A 40 1.38 9.17 -5.33
CA ARG A 40 1.92 8.19 -6.29
C ARG A 40 1.12 8.23 -7.59
N ILE A 41 -0.19 8.39 -7.51
CA ILE A 41 -1.07 8.56 -8.69
C ILE A 41 -0.69 9.84 -9.43
N ALA A 42 -0.56 10.96 -8.72
CA ALA A 42 -0.14 12.23 -9.31
C ALA A 42 1.25 12.13 -9.95
N LEU A 43 2.22 11.49 -9.26
CA LEU A 43 3.57 11.27 -9.81
C LEU A 43 3.52 10.44 -11.09
N TYR A 44 2.83 9.32 -11.07
CA TYR A 44 2.69 8.44 -12.23
C TYR A 44 2.08 9.18 -13.43
N ARG A 45 0.94 9.84 -13.22
CA ARG A 45 0.25 10.56 -14.29
C ARG A 45 1.08 11.72 -14.83
N SER A 46 1.80 12.44 -13.96
CA SER A 46 2.68 13.53 -14.38
C SER A 46 3.85 13.05 -15.23
N ILE A 47 4.44 11.91 -14.91
CA ILE A 47 5.49 11.30 -15.74
C ILE A 47 4.87 10.79 -17.04
N LYS A 48 3.73 10.10 -16.98
CA LYS A 48 3.03 9.53 -18.15
C LYS A 48 2.67 10.59 -19.21
N ASN A 49 2.37 11.82 -18.79
CA ASN A 49 2.10 12.92 -19.71
C ASN A 49 3.36 13.39 -20.51
N HIS A 50 4.56 12.97 -20.09
CA HIS A 50 5.83 13.40 -20.70
C HIS A 50 6.67 12.24 -21.22
N THR A 51 6.24 11.00 -20.98
CA THR A 51 6.97 9.77 -21.35
C THR A 51 5.99 8.70 -21.84
N LYS A 52 6.51 7.56 -22.31
CA LYS A 52 5.68 6.39 -22.57
C LYS A 52 5.15 5.82 -21.24
N GLY A 53 3.95 5.23 -21.26
CA GLY A 53 3.30 4.72 -20.05
C GLY A 53 4.12 3.69 -19.26
N GLU A 54 4.83 2.79 -19.96
CA GLU A 54 5.71 1.78 -19.35
C GLU A 54 6.88 2.42 -18.58
N ASP A 55 7.49 3.45 -19.13
CA ASP A 55 8.56 4.20 -18.46
C ASP A 55 8.04 4.91 -17.21
N ALA A 56 6.82 5.49 -17.29
CA ALA A 56 6.19 6.14 -16.15
C ALA A 56 5.94 5.16 -15.00
N LEU A 57 5.46 3.96 -15.30
CA LEU A 57 5.23 2.92 -14.30
C LEU A 57 6.56 2.44 -13.68
N ALA A 58 7.59 2.22 -14.50
CA ALA A 58 8.91 1.79 -14.03
C ALA A 58 9.54 2.81 -13.08
N HIS A 59 9.50 4.09 -13.44
CA HIS A 59 10.00 5.18 -12.59
C HIS A 59 9.21 5.28 -11.27
N THR A 60 7.88 5.20 -11.32
CA THR A 60 7.03 5.26 -10.13
C THR A 60 7.27 4.06 -9.22
N LYS A 61 7.37 2.84 -9.77
CA LYS A 61 7.74 1.62 -9.03
C LYS A 61 9.09 1.76 -8.34
N LYS A 62 10.11 2.21 -9.05
CA LYS A 62 11.47 2.40 -8.48
C LYS A 62 11.44 3.32 -7.27
N TYR A 63 10.78 4.47 -7.39
CA TYR A 63 10.63 5.42 -6.29
C TYR A 63 9.84 4.82 -5.12
N PHE A 64 8.68 4.22 -5.40
CA PHE A 64 7.82 3.63 -4.37
C PHE A 64 8.52 2.51 -3.61
N TYR A 65 9.15 1.57 -4.32
CA TYR A 65 9.83 0.43 -3.69
C TYR A 65 11.04 0.86 -2.85
N ALA A 66 11.76 1.92 -3.25
CA ALA A 66 12.83 2.49 -2.43
C ALA A 66 12.28 3.02 -1.10
N LYS A 67 11.12 3.71 -1.13
CA LYS A 67 10.44 4.21 0.08
C LYS A 67 9.91 3.07 0.96
N VAL A 68 9.31 2.03 0.37
CA VAL A 68 8.85 0.85 1.11
C VAL A 68 10.02 0.13 1.77
N LYS A 69 11.11 -0.12 1.05
CA LYS A 69 12.32 -0.74 1.60
C LYS A 69 12.92 0.07 2.77
N ALA A 70 12.93 1.39 2.67
CA ALA A 70 13.40 2.23 3.77
C ALA A 70 12.50 2.12 5.00
N ALA A 71 11.17 2.19 4.82
CA ALA A 71 10.19 2.08 5.91
C ALA A 71 10.13 0.66 6.50
N SER A 72 10.35 -0.39 5.70
CA SER A 72 10.30 -1.78 6.15
C SER A 72 11.41 -2.16 7.14
N LYS A 73 12.49 -1.36 7.25
CA LYS A 73 13.57 -1.61 8.21
C LYS A 73 13.04 -1.70 9.65
N LEU A 74 12.08 -0.84 10.01
CA LEU A 74 11.45 -0.86 11.33
C LEU A 74 10.62 -2.14 11.54
N VAL A 75 9.84 -2.53 10.53
CA VAL A 75 9.02 -3.76 10.57
C VAL A 75 9.90 -4.99 10.67
N LYS A 76 10.96 -5.06 9.88
CA LYS A 76 11.94 -6.16 9.91
C LYS A 76 12.69 -6.22 11.25
N PHE A 77 13.02 -5.06 11.83
CA PHE A 77 13.61 -5.02 13.19
C PHE A 77 12.64 -5.57 14.23
N ALA A 78 11.37 -5.16 14.21
CA ALA A 78 10.34 -5.73 15.08
C ALA A 78 10.20 -7.26 14.87
N GLY A 79 10.30 -7.70 13.62
CA GLY A 79 10.24 -9.12 13.24
C GLY A 79 11.37 -9.99 13.76
N LYS A 80 12.42 -9.45 14.42
CA LYS A 80 13.54 -10.20 15.02
C LYS A 80 13.25 -10.74 16.42
N SER A 81 12.21 -10.25 17.08
CA SER A 81 11.88 -10.67 18.45
C SER A 81 10.41 -11.09 18.58
N GLU A 82 10.12 -11.98 19.52
CA GLU A 82 8.76 -12.42 19.84
C GLU A 82 7.87 -11.27 20.30
N LEU A 83 8.42 -10.38 21.12
CA LEU A 83 7.72 -9.19 21.58
C LEU A 83 7.38 -8.27 20.41
N GLY A 84 8.35 -8.00 19.54
CA GLY A 84 8.15 -7.17 18.34
C GLY A 84 7.13 -7.77 17.40
N CYS A 85 7.14 -9.09 17.16
CA CYS A 85 6.13 -9.78 16.38
C CYS A 85 4.73 -9.67 17.00
N THR A 86 4.64 -9.78 18.33
CA THR A 86 3.37 -9.62 19.05
C THR A 86 2.83 -8.20 18.93
N LEU A 87 3.68 -7.19 19.11
CA LEU A 87 3.31 -5.78 18.93
C LEU A 87 2.90 -5.48 17.50
N PHE A 88 3.64 -5.99 16.52
CA PHE A 88 3.30 -5.86 15.10
C PHE A 88 1.89 -6.42 14.82
N ARG A 89 1.59 -7.66 15.24
CA ARG A 89 0.27 -8.27 15.00
C ARG A 89 -0.86 -7.49 15.67
N LYS A 90 -0.67 -7.02 16.92
CA LYS A 90 -1.65 -6.19 17.62
C LYS A 90 -1.89 -4.87 16.89
N ALA A 91 -0.84 -4.16 16.52
CA ALA A 91 -0.95 -2.89 15.79
C ALA A 91 -1.59 -3.09 14.41
N PHE A 92 -1.22 -4.16 13.69
CA PHE A 92 -1.78 -4.46 12.39
C PHE A 92 -3.27 -4.82 12.48
N SER A 93 -3.65 -5.70 13.42
CA SER A 93 -5.06 -6.08 13.63
C SER A 93 -5.92 -4.89 14.09
N TYR A 94 -5.36 -3.95 14.83
CA TYR A 94 -6.04 -2.71 15.16
C TYR A 94 -6.25 -1.82 13.92
N GLY A 95 -5.23 -1.70 13.08
CA GLY A 95 -5.30 -0.94 11.83
C GLY A 95 -6.33 -1.47 10.84
N LEU A 96 -6.61 -2.79 10.85
CA LEU A 96 -7.65 -3.41 10.00
C LEU A 96 -9.07 -2.95 10.34
N ARG A 97 -9.31 -2.32 11.48
CA ARG A 97 -10.60 -1.76 11.87
C ARG A 97 -10.88 -0.39 11.25
N ALA A 98 -9.87 0.22 10.63
CA ALA A 98 -10.05 1.49 9.94
C ALA A 98 -10.96 1.29 8.71
N ASP A 99 -11.73 2.32 8.39
CA ASP A 99 -12.66 2.36 7.25
C ASP A 99 -11.97 2.42 5.87
N THR A 100 -10.66 2.35 5.86
CA THR A 100 -9.83 2.27 4.65
C THR A 100 -9.89 0.92 3.96
N TRP A 101 -10.37 -0.11 4.68
CA TRP A 101 -10.58 -1.47 4.18
C TRP A 101 -11.90 -2.04 4.68
N ILE A 102 -12.49 -2.95 3.90
CA ILE A 102 -13.45 -3.92 4.42
C ILE A 102 -12.66 -5.21 4.63
N SER A 103 -12.48 -5.59 5.89
CA SER A 103 -11.65 -6.73 6.28
C SER A 103 -12.39 -7.68 7.23
N ALA A 104 -12.05 -8.97 7.16
CA ALA A 104 -12.53 -10.01 8.05
C ALA A 104 -11.35 -10.76 8.67
N ILE A 105 -11.16 -10.61 9.99
CA ILE A 105 -10.12 -11.36 10.73
C ILE A 105 -10.64 -12.78 10.96
N LYS A 106 -9.96 -13.77 10.35
CA LYS A 106 -10.26 -15.20 10.47
C LYS A 106 -9.57 -15.84 11.68
N LYS A 107 -8.36 -15.37 11.99
CA LYS A 107 -7.58 -15.87 13.11
C LYS A 107 -6.68 -14.77 13.67
N ASN A 108 -6.61 -14.65 14.99
CA ASN A 108 -5.73 -13.70 15.67
C ASN A 108 -5.36 -14.26 17.05
N ASP A 109 -4.31 -15.06 17.11
CA ASP A 109 -3.81 -15.70 18.30
C ASP A 109 -2.30 -15.50 18.47
N LYS A 110 -1.68 -16.23 19.38
CA LYS A 110 -0.24 -16.14 19.65
C LYS A 110 0.62 -16.59 18.47
N GLU A 111 0.10 -17.50 17.63
CA GLU A 111 0.83 -18.15 16.54
C GLU A 111 0.60 -17.47 15.18
N SER A 112 -0.58 -16.85 14.99
CA SER A 112 -0.93 -16.33 13.67
C SER A 112 -1.91 -15.17 13.70
N LEU A 113 -1.84 -14.34 12.64
CA LEU A 113 -2.84 -13.37 12.23
C LEU A 113 -3.23 -13.70 10.79
N VAL A 114 -4.52 -14.06 10.59
CA VAL A 114 -5.08 -14.39 9.27
C VAL A 114 -6.32 -13.51 9.04
N PHE A 115 -6.37 -12.85 7.91
CA PHE A 115 -7.51 -11.99 7.56
C PHE A 115 -7.62 -11.84 6.04
N ASP A 116 -8.86 -11.55 5.62
CA ASP A 116 -9.14 -11.17 4.24
C ASP A 116 -9.45 -9.67 4.16
N ILE A 117 -9.16 -9.07 3.02
CA ILE A 117 -9.60 -7.73 2.64
C ILE A 117 -10.41 -7.86 1.36
N THR A 118 -11.70 -7.49 1.40
CA THR A 118 -12.62 -7.53 0.26
C THR A 118 -12.84 -6.17 -0.39
N LYS A 119 -12.46 -5.08 0.28
CA LYS A 119 -12.44 -3.72 -0.28
C LYS A 119 -11.20 -2.98 0.21
N CYS A 120 -10.54 -2.26 -0.71
CA CYS A 120 -9.26 -1.60 -0.45
C CYS A 120 -9.25 -0.21 -1.08
N LEU A 121 -9.03 0.83 -0.27
CA LEU A 121 -8.97 2.22 -0.73
C LEU A 121 -7.89 2.44 -1.82
N TYR A 122 -6.79 1.69 -1.80
CA TYR A 122 -5.77 1.77 -2.85
C TYR A 122 -6.33 1.33 -4.21
N LYS A 123 -7.12 0.24 -4.22
CA LYS A 123 -7.79 -0.27 -5.42
C LYS A 123 -8.84 0.73 -5.91
N ASP A 124 -9.70 1.20 -5.00
CA ASP A 124 -10.77 2.14 -5.31
C ASP A 124 -10.23 3.42 -5.96
N LEU A 125 -9.15 4.01 -5.41
CA LEU A 125 -8.54 5.22 -5.95
C LEU A 125 -7.77 4.98 -7.25
N CYS A 126 -7.11 3.83 -7.39
CA CYS A 126 -6.46 3.49 -8.66
C CYS A 126 -7.47 3.33 -9.79
N ASP A 127 -8.63 2.74 -9.51
CA ASP A 127 -9.72 2.61 -10.48
C ASP A 127 -10.36 3.96 -10.79
N PHE A 128 -10.65 4.76 -9.77
CA PHE A 128 -11.21 6.11 -9.91
C PHE A 128 -10.35 6.98 -10.84
N TYR A 129 -9.04 6.96 -10.66
CA TYR A 129 -8.10 7.71 -11.48
C TYR A 129 -7.63 6.98 -12.75
N LYS A 130 -8.26 5.83 -13.09
CA LYS A 130 -7.99 5.04 -14.30
C LYS A 130 -6.52 4.64 -14.45
N CYS A 131 -5.92 4.17 -13.37
CA CYS A 131 -4.54 3.67 -13.33
C CYS A 131 -4.44 2.35 -12.53
N PRO A 132 -5.19 1.29 -12.93
CA PRO A 132 -5.23 0.02 -12.19
C PRO A 132 -3.85 -0.65 -12.08
N GLU A 133 -2.93 -0.38 -13.02
CA GLU A 133 -1.55 -0.85 -13.02
C GLU A 133 -0.75 -0.40 -11.77
N LEU A 134 -1.13 0.72 -11.15
CA LEU A 134 -0.54 1.16 -9.89
C LEU A 134 -1.01 0.33 -8.69
N CYS A 135 -2.21 -0.23 -8.74
CA CYS A 135 -2.70 -1.08 -7.66
C CYS A 135 -1.80 -2.31 -7.47
N MET A 136 -1.38 -2.96 -8.56
CA MET A 136 -0.41 -4.05 -8.51
C MET A 136 0.90 -3.63 -7.84
N MET A 137 1.40 -2.44 -8.16
CA MET A 137 2.61 -1.89 -7.52
C MET A 137 2.46 -1.77 -6.00
N PHE A 138 1.31 -1.30 -5.51
CA PHE A 138 1.05 -1.20 -4.08
C PHE A 138 0.98 -2.59 -3.43
N CYS A 139 0.30 -3.54 -4.07
CA CYS A 139 0.22 -4.92 -3.59
C CYS A 139 1.60 -5.60 -3.53
N ASP A 140 2.46 -5.41 -4.55
CA ASP A 140 3.83 -5.93 -4.53
C ASP A 140 4.67 -5.33 -3.39
N GLY A 141 4.35 -4.10 -2.99
CA GLY A 141 4.98 -3.43 -1.86
C GLY A 141 4.83 -4.18 -0.53
N ASP A 142 3.77 -4.97 -0.35
CA ASP A 142 3.58 -5.78 0.86
C ASP A 142 4.65 -6.86 1.01
N TRP A 143 5.08 -7.49 -0.09
CA TRP A 143 6.18 -8.45 -0.07
C TRP A 143 7.50 -7.79 0.31
N LEU A 144 7.74 -6.56 -0.15
CA LEU A 144 8.91 -5.79 0.23
C LEU A 144 8.88 -5.36 1.70
N ALA A 145 7.68 -5.10 2.22
CA ALA A 145 7.48 -4.68 3.60
C ALA A 145 7.58 -5.85 4.59
N PHE A 146 7.00 -7.01 4.27
CA PHE A 146 6.74 -8.09 5.21
C PHE A 146 7.45 -9.41 4.87
N GLY A 147 7.92 -9.59 3.63
CA GLY A 147 8.45 -10.87 3.14
C GLY A 147 9.68 -11.40 3.88
N ASP A 148 10.50 -10.51 4.47
CA ASP A 148 11.77 -10.89 5.12
C ASP A 148 11.73 -10.70 6.65
N MET A 149 10.61 -10.93 7.30
CA MET A 149 10.52 -10.92 8.76
C MET A 149 11.06 -12.23 9.32
N GLU A 150 12.03 -12.18 10.25
CA GLU A 150 12.76 -13.34 10.73
C GLU A 150 11.88 -14.33 11.52
N LYS A 151 11.00 -13.80 12.39
CA LYS A 151 10.14 -14.62 13.27
C LYS A 151 8.67 -14.63 12.88
N LEU A 152 8.30 -14.01 11.74
CA LEU A 152 6.98 -14.05 11.16
C LEU A 152 7.08 -14.36 9.67
N LYS A 153 6.46 -15.44 9.24
CA LYS A 153 6.27 -15.75 7.81
C LYS A 153 5.07 -14.97 7.30
N PHE A 154 5.28 -14.17 6.25
CA PHE A 154 4.21 -13.55 5.49
C PHE A 154 3.83 -14.44 4.30
N GLU A 155 2.52 -14.68 4.13
CA GLU A 155 1.95 -15.43 3.01
C GLU A 155 0.73 -14.67 2.49
N ARG A 156 0.59 -14.59 1.16
CA ARG A 156 -0.56 -14.09 0.45
C ARG A 156 -0.61 -14.72 -0.93
N LYS A 157 -1.73 -15.30 -1.32
CA LYS A 157 -1.93 -15.94 -2.62
C LYS A 157 -2.76 -15.07 -3.55
N TYR A 158 -3.81 -14.45 -3.03
CA TYR A 158 -4.76 -13.66 -3.77
C TYR A 158 -4.63 -12.17 -3.44
N THR A 159 -4.94 -11.30 -4.40
CA THR A 159 -4.96 -9.86 -4.17
C THR A 159 -5.85 -9.11 -5.14
N LEU A 160 -6.68 -8.22 -4.63
CA LEU A 160 -7.57 -7.32 -5.37
C LEU A 160 -6.85 -6.56 -6.51
N GLY A 161 -5.57 -6.21 -6.32
CA GLY A 161 -4.80 -5.49 -7.31
C GLY A 161 -4.46 -6.30 -8.55
N TYR A 162 -4.52 -7.63 -8.48
CA TYR A 162 -4.33 -8.54 -9.61
C TYR A 162 -5.64 -9.10 -10.16
N GLY A 163 -6.78 -8.61 -9.64
CA GLY A 163 -8.11 -8.97 -10.11
C GLY A 163 -8.79 -10.10 -9.35
N ASP A 164 -8.19 -10.57 -8.25
CA ASP A 164 -8.84 -11.54 -7.36
C ASP A 164 -9.98 -10.88 -6.57
N GLU A 165 -10.88 -11.70 -6.00
CA GLU A 165 -12.04 -11.24 -5.22
C GLU A 165 -11.67 -10.65 -3.85
N LEU A 166 -10.50 -11.01 -3.33
CA LEU A 166 -10.00 -10.57 -2.03
C LEU A 166 -8.46 -10.58 -1.97
N CYS A 167 -7.92 -9.98 -0.90
CA CYS A 167 -6.53 -10.20 -0.49
C CYS A 167 -6.51 -11.10 0.74
N ASP A 168 -5.85 -12.26 0.65
CA ASP A 168 -5.71 -13.23 1.75
C ASP A 168 -4.37 -13.05 2.47
N PHE A 169 -4.38 -12.33 3.57
CA PHE A 169 -3.18 -12.08 4.36
C PHE A 169 -3.00 -13.12 5.46
N LYS A 170 -1.79 -13.65 5.57
CA LYS A 170 -1.43 -14.57 6.65
C LYS A 170 -0.04 -14.25 7.18
N PHE A 171 0.05 -14.00 8.47
CA PHE A 171 1.28 -13.90 9.24
C PHE A 171 1.35 -15.04 10.24
N THR A 172 2.35 -15.89 10.13
CA THR A 172 2.53 -17.06 11.00
C THR A 172 3.86 -16.98 11.72
N LYS A 173 3.86 -17.28 13.02
CA LYS A 173 5.10 -17.37 13.81
C LYS A 173 6.03 -18.42 13.21
N GLN A 174 7.31 -18.10 13.13
CA GLN A 174 8.37 -19.03 12.76
C GLN A 174 9.20 -19.38 13.99
N SER A 175 9.31 -20.68 14.28
CA SER A 175 10.29 -21.20 15.22
C SER A 175 11.62 -21.34 14.45
N ARG A 176 12.55 -20.45 14.69
CA ARG A 176 13.96 -20.61 14.33
C ARG A 176 14.79 -20.59 15.58
#